data_2a9c1cad98389d49a8d9c964d2218403
#
_entry.id   2a9c1cad98389d49a8d9c964d2218403
#
_cell.length_a   1.000
_cell.length_b   1.000
_cell.length_c   1.000
_cell.angle_alpha   90.00
_cell.angle_beta   90.00
_cell.angle_gamma   90.00
#
_symmetry.space_group_name_H-M   'P 1'
#
loop_
_entity.id
_entity.type
_entity.pdbx_description
1 polymer ?
#
loop_
_entity_poly.entity_id
_entity_poly.type
_entity_poly.pdbx_seq_one_letter_code
_entity_poly.pdbx_strand_id
1 'polypeptide(L)'
;MIGTDIQNRETRDLWVAIAIALSLGVYHLLFNIISLLQYISYQYYQWVSNLLFFWILALLWVAYRRWRNAVYRQRELRNILESINTEVIMVVDSHRRIQMVNESVNIFGYSPEEVIKKTTDLLYLDRRVDKNRPNEIRDSVNKIGFHIGQATGRKRTGETFPLEIMTVALKGSEGVVVVIRDITERRRTEEEIQNMAYHDSLTGIPNRKLFSDRLNIALAQAERNQKKVGIAMLDLDNFKDVNDTLGHAMGDLFLKAMAERLSAELREGDTVARFGGDEFVLILPDLEVLEDAIQVAQKIIDRFRKPFLIDTHQLVVTTSIGIAFYPNDGIDEGLLLKNADIAMFQAKHAGRARYQLCKKA
;
A
#
# COMPACT_ATOMS: atom_id res chain seq x y z
N MET A 1 16.44 11.36 25.64
CA MET A 1 16.68 10.47 26.81
C MET A 1 17.18 11.20 28.08
N ILE A 2 18.00 12.24 27.98
CA ILE A 2 18.57 12.94 29.19
C ILE A 2 17.51 13.84 29.87
N GLY A 3 16.59 14.46 29.18
CA GLY A 3 15.62 15.40 29.77
C GLY A 3 14.49 14.77 30.62
N THR A 4 14.04 13.58 30.26
CA THR A 4 12.97 12.86 31.00
C THR A 4 13.48 12.24 32.28
N ASP A 5 14.77 11.91 32.34
CA ASP A 5 15.42 11.35 33.56
C ASP A 5 15.63 12.44 34.61
N ILE A 6 15.93 13.68 34.20
CA ILE A 6 16.09 14.83 35.10
C ILE A 6 14.75 15.22 35.73
N GLN A 7 13.67 15.30 34.93
CA GLN A 7 12.34 15.67 35.43
C GLN A 7 11.73 14.58 36.34
N ASN A 8 12.01 13.29 36.08
CA ASN A 8 11.65 12.19 36.98
C ASN A 8 12.50 12.16 38.27
N ARG A 9 13.73 12.61 38.21
CA ARG A 9 14.56 12.75 39.43
C ARG A 9 14.04 13.90 40.31
N GLU A 10 13.78 15.07 39.74
CA GLU A 10 13.29 16.23 40.50
C GLU A 10 11.93 15.96 41.16
N THR A 11 11.00 15.32 40.43
CA THR A 11 9.68 14.93 41.00
C THR A 11 9.83 13.87 42.08
N ARG A 12 10.73 12.90 41.90
CA ARG A 12 11.01 11.88 42.92
C ARG A 12 11.62 12.49 44.17
N ASP A 13 12.59 13.37 43.98
CA ASP A 13 13.31 14.02 45.11
C ASP A 13 12.39 15.02 45.85
N LEU A 14 11.45 15.67 45.12
CA LEU A 14 10.39 16.48 45.71
C LEU A 14 9.41 15.64 46.55
N TRP A 15 8.97 14.48 46.08
CA TRP A 15 8.08 13.60 46.85
C TRP A 15 8.78 13.00 48.07
N VAL A 16 10.04 12.66 47.94
CA VAL A 16 10.88 12.22 49.09
C VAL A 16 11.03 13.34 50.11
N ALA A 17 11.29 14.58 49.65
CA ALA A 17 11.38 15.74 50.53
C ALA A 17 10.07 16.06 51.25
N ILE A 18 8.92 15.97 50.53
CA ILE A 18 7.59 16.14 51.12
C ILE A 18 7.28 15.02 52.12
N ALA A 19 7.61 13.78 51.82
CA ALA A 19 7.44 12.66 52.75
C ALA A 19 8.27 12.81 54.02
N ILE A 20 9.51 13.30 53.87
CA ILE A 20 10.40 13.59 55.03
C ILE A 20 9.85 14.78 55.83
N ALA A 21 9.41 15.86 55.20
CA ALA A 21 8.86 17.04 55.87
C ALA A 21 7.55 16.70 56.60
N LEU A 22 6.66 15.90 55.98
CA LEU A 22 5.45 15.41 56.64
C LEU A 22 5.76 14.48 57.82
N SER A 23 6.75 13.60 57.71
CA SER A 23 7.15 12.70 58.80
C SER A 23 7.78 13.47 59.94
N LEU A 24 8.59 14.52 59.67
CA LEU A 24 9.15 15.41 60.70
C LEU A 24 8.06 16.26 61.35
N GLY A 25 7.09 16.78 60.60
CA GLY A 25 5.95 17.52 61.14
C GLY A 25 5.07 16.66 62.07
N VAL A 26 4.79 15.45 61.62
CA VAL A 26 4.04 14.47 62.45
C VAL A 26 4.85 14.07 63.67
N TYR A 27 6.17 13.89 63.55
CA TYR A 27 7.05 13.60 64.70
C TYR A 27 7.05 14.75 65.71
N HIS A 28 7.12 16.02 65.23
CA HIS A 28 7.10 17.20 66.12
C HIS A 28 5.70 17.35 66.81
N LEU A 29 4.60 17.11 66.11
CA LEU A 29 3.27 17.09 66.68
C LEU A 29 3.13 15.99 67.74
N LEU A 30 3.65 14.81 67.44
CA LEU A 30 3.66 13.68 68.36
C LEU A 30 4.53 13.95 69.58
N PHE A 31 5.71 14.57 69.39
CA PHE A 31 6.59 14.96 70.52
C PHE A 31 5.91 15.94 71.45
N ASN A 32 5.15 16.91 70.96
CA ASN A 32 4.38 17.86 71.74
C ASN A 32 3.20 17.19 72.49
N ILE A 33 2.50 16.25 71.84
CA ILE A 33 1.43 15.45 72.49
C ILE A 33 2.05 14.55 73.55
N ILE A 34 3.20 14.04 73.29
CA ILE A 34 3.97 13.16 74.20
C ILE A 34 4.42 13.89 75.44
N SER A 35 4.91 15.14 75.35
CA SER A 35 5.27 15.94 76.48
C SER A 35 4.09 16.27 77.39
N LEU A 36 2.91 16.33 76.83
CA LEU A 36 1.62 16.49 77.56
C LEU A 36 1.19 15.19 78.25
N LEU A 37 1.47 14.02 77.66
CA LEU A 37 1.14 12.69 78.18
C LEU A 37 2.18 12.15 79.19
N GLN A 38 3.34 12.78 79.33
CA GLN A 38 4.33 12.41 80.35
C GLN A 38 3.79 12.54 81.78
N TYR A 39 2.63 13.21 81.97
CA TYR A 39 1.88 13.24 83.23
C TYR A 39 1.06 11.98 83.53
N ILE A 40 0.90 11.07 82.52
CA ILE A 40 0.09 9.87 82.68
C ILE A 40 0.99 8.64 82.41
N SER A 41 1.38 8.00 83.50
CA SER A 41 1.99 6.64 83.58
C SER A 41 2.86 6.16 82.39
N TYR A 42 4.16 6.06 82.58
CA TYR A 42 5.24 5.64 81.68
C TYR A 42 4.95 4.36 80.82
N GLN A 43 4.14 3.44 81.32
CA GLN A 43 3.76 2.21 80.61
C GLN A 43 2.77 2.43 79.43
N TYR A 44 1.85 3.35 79.51
CA TYR A 44 0.90 3.67 78.43
C TYR A 44 1.57 4.41 77.29
N TYR A 45 2.63 5.18 77.57
CA TYR A 45 3.37 5.95 76.62
C TYR A 45 4.08 5.10 75.57
N GLN A 46 4.79 4.05 75.96
CA GLN A 46 5.49 3.17 75.03
C GLN A 46 4.52 2.42 74.10
N TRP A 47 3.37 2.00 74.56
CA TRP A 47 2.36 1.34 73.74
C TRP A 47 1.76 2.25 72.69
N VAL A 48 1.45 3.49 72.98
CA VAL A 48 0.86 4.46 72.04
C VAL A 48 1.91 4.86 70.99
N SER A 49 3.17 5.10 71.40
CA SER A 49 4.23 5.46 70.47
C SER A 49 4.55 4.32 69.47
N ASN A 50 4.59 3.08 69.92
CA ASN A 50 4.77 1.91 69.06
C ASN A 50 3.61 1.72 68.09
N LEU A 51 2.38 1.89 68.56
CA LEU A 51 1.20 1.81 67.69
C LEU A 51 1.21 2.88 66.60
N LEU A 52 1.54 4.12 66.93
CA LEU A 52 1.68 5.23 65.96
C LEU A 52 2.81 4.99 64.96
N PHE A 53 3.95 4.47 65.44
CA PHE A 53 5.05 4.11 64.57
C PHE A 53 4.67 3.04 63.54
N PHE A 54 3.99 1.99 63.96
CA PHE A 54 3.47 0.96 63.04
C PHE A 54 2.42 1.49 62.05
N TRP A 55 1.56 2.41 62.45
CA TRP A 55 0.61 3.09 61.58
C TRP A 55 1.30 3.95 60.51
N ILE A 56 2.31 4.70 60.88
CA ILE A 56 3.11 5.50 59.95
C ILE A 56 3.82 4.58 58.93
N LEU A 57 4.42 3.50 59.39
CA LEU A 57 5.08 2.53 58.48
C LEU A 57 4.03 1.88 57.54
N ALA A 58 2.84 1.54 57.98
CA ALA A 58 1.78 1.00 57.18
C ALA A 58 1.30 2.01 56.09
N LEU A 59 1.15 3.30 56.46
CA LEU A 59 0.77 4.35 55.47
C LEU A 59 1.87 4.58 54.44
N LEU A 60 3.16 4.64 54.86
CA LEU A 60 4.28 4.74 53.94
C LEU A 60 4.39 3.56 52.99
N TRP A 61 4.12 2.32 53.50
CA TRP A 61 4.10 1.12 52.66
C TRP A 61 2.96 1.16 51.65
N VAL A 62 1.75 1.60 52.01
CA VAL A 62 0.60 1.75 51.09
C VAL A 62 0.89 2.81 50.04
N ALA A 63 1.44 3.95 50.43
CA ALA A 63 1.88 5.02 49.51
C ALA A 63 2.93 4.53 48.52
N TYR A 64 3.98 3.86 49.02
CA TYR A 64 5.01 3.23 48.20
C TYR A 64 4.44 2.18 47.23
N ARG A 65 3.57 1.32 47.72
CA ARG A 65 2.91 0.30 46.88
C ARG A 65 2.07 0.91 45.76
N ARG A 66 1.30 1.97 46.05
CA ARG A 66 0.50 2.72 45.05
C ARG A 66 1.39 3.38 44.01
N TRP A 67 2.45 4.06 44.46
CA TRP A 67 3.41 4.69 43.58
C TRP A 67 4.11 3.66 42.67
N ARG A 68 4.63 2.58 43.24
CA ARG A 68 5.28 1.51 42.48
C ARG A 68 4.35 0.90 41.43
N ASN A 69 3.09 0.65 41.78
CA ASN A 69 2.12 0.09 40.85
C ASN A 69 1.77 1.09 39.71
N ALA A 70 1.70 2.38 39.98
CA ALA A 70 1.48 3.41 38.97
C ALA A 70 2.66 3.48 37.99
N VAL A 71 3.89 3.47 38.48
CA VAL A 71 5.11 3.45 37.66
C VAL A 71 5.20 2.17 36.81
N TYR A 72 4.84 1.03 37.41
CA TYR A 72 4.88 -0.25 36.70
C TYR A 72 3.87 -0.28 35.55
N ARG A 73 2.62 0.15 35.78
CA ARG A 73 1.59 0.26 34.73
C ARG A 73 1.99 1.21 33.59
N GLN A 74 2.61 2.32 33.93
CA GLN A 74 3.07 3.29 32.94
C GLN A 74 4.20 2.71 32.06
N ARG A 75 5.13 1.96 32.65
CA ARG A 75 6.18 1.24 31.91
C ARG A 75 5.61 0.13 31.02
N GLU A 76 4.67 -0.64 31.53
CA GLU A 76 4.04 -1.73 30.79
C GLU A 76 3.29 -1.21 29.56
N LEU A 77 2.51 -0.14 29.69
CA LEU A 77 1.84 0.52 28.57
C LEU A 77 2.86 1.05 27.54
N ARG A 78 3.93 1.63 27.98
CA ARG A 78 5.01 2.10 27.11
C ARG A 78 5.65 0.95 26.34
N ASN A 79 5.99 -0.14 27.01
CA ASN A 79 6.59 -1.32 26.39
C ASN A 79 5.65 -1.95 25.36
N ILE A 80 4.33 -1.98 25.63
CA ILE A 80 3.31 -2.47 24.65
C ILE A 80 3.33 -1.57 23.43
N LEU A 81 3.31 -0.25 23.58
CA LEU A 81 3.34 0.70 22.45
C LEU A 81 4.66 0.62 21.66
N GLU A 82 5.78 0.43 22.33
CA GLU A 82 7.10 0.28 21.71
C GLU A 82 7.29 -1.09 21.04
N SER A 83 6.54 -2.11 21.44
CA SER A 83 6.57 -3.44 20.78
C SER A 83 5.83 -3.46 19.42
N ILE A 84 4.99 -2.47 19.14
CA ILE A 84 4.29 -2.33 17.86
C ILE A 84 5.21 -1.55 16.91
N ASN A 85 6.05 -2.28 16.16
CA ASN A 85 7.05 -1.69 15.27
C ASN A 85 6.54 -1.43 13.84
N THR A 86 5.34 -1.91 13.51
CA THR A 86 4.79 -1.84 12.16
C THR A 86 3.89 -0.62 11.92
N GLU A 87 3.45 0.03 13.00
CA GLU A 87 2.50 1.14 12.92
C GLU A 87 2.97 2.32 13.79
N VAL A 88 2.76 3.53 13.29
CA VAL A 88 2.97 4.73 14.08
C VAL A 88 1.71 4.97 14.90
N ILE A 89 1.84 4.94 16.22
CA ILE A 89 0.75 5.21 17.15
C ILE A 89 1.04 6.52 17.87
N MET A 90 0.11 7.47 17.76
CA MET A 90 0.25 8.76 18.43
C MET A 90 -1.03 9.17 19.13
N VAL A 91 -0.87 9.94 20.21
CA VAL A 91 -1.96 10.65 20.88
C VAL A 91 -1.88 12.12 20.46
N VAL A 92 -3.01 12.64 20.01
CA VAL A 92 -3.12 13.99 19.45
C VAL A 92 -4.22 14.75 20.20
N ASP A 93 -3.96 16.01 20.56
CA ASP A 93 -4.94 16.87 21.24
C ASP A 93 -5.96 17.49 20.24
N SER A 94 -6.92 18.24 20.79
CA SER A 94 -7.95 18.94 20.01
C SER A 94 -7.39 19.97 19.01
N HIS A 95 -6.13 20.42 19.16
CA HIS A 95 -5.43 21.34 18.27
C HIS A 95 -4.50 20.62 17.28
N ARG A 96 -4.64 19.27 17.15
CA ARG A 96 -3.83 18.43 16.28
C ARG A 96 -2.33 18.39 16.66
N ARG A 97 -1.99 18.68 17.93
CA ARG A 97 -0.62 18.58 18.43
C ARG A 97 -0.34 17.20 18.99
N ILE A 98 0.78 16.64 18.61
CA ILE A 98 1.23 15.32 19.04
C ILE A 98 1.67 15.40 20.51
N GLN A 99 0.98 14.69 21.39
CA GLN A 99 1.28 14.61 22.82
C GLN A 99 2.18 13.42 23.14
N MET A 100 2.01 12.31 22.40
CA MET A 100 2.79 11.10 22.55
C MET A 100 2.88 10.39 21.20
N VAL A 101 3.99 9.70 20.95
CA VAL A 101 4.20 8.88 19.76
C VAL A 101 5.18 7.76 20.09
N ASN A 102 5.03 6.59 19.43
CA ASN A 102 5.98 5.48 19.53
C ASN A 102 7.18 5.69 18.59
N GLU A 103 8.21 4.82 18.73
CA GLU A 103 9.44 4.91 17.92
C GLU A 103 9.21 4.70 16.41
N SER A 104 8.12 4.08 16.01
CA SER A 104 7.79 3.85 14.59
C SER A 104 7.65 5.15 13.78
N VAL A 105 7.57 6.32 14.42
CA VAL A 105 7.60 7.62 13.71
C VAL A 105 8.88 7.82 12.91
N ASN A 106 9.92 7.05 13.18
CA ASN A 106 11.19 7.04 12.43
C ASN A 106 11.01 6.75 10.92
N ILE A 107 9.90 6.10 10.51
CA ILE A 107 9.58 5.92 9.08
C ILE A 107 9.45 7.24 8.33
N PHE A 108 9.11 8.33 9.03
CA PHE A 108 9.06 9.68 8.49
C PHE A 108 10.41 10.41 8.53
N GLY A 109 11.46 9.81 9.13
CA GLY A 109 12.77 10.41 9.30
C GLY A 109 12.87 11.39 10.48
N TYR A 110 11.96 11.28 11.44
CA TYR A 110 11.96 12.08 12.68
C TYR A 110 12.07 11.17 13.90
N SER A 111 12.76 11.65 14.94
CA SER A 111 12.68 11.01 16.25
C SER A 111 11.40 11.39 17.00
N PRO A 112 10.95 10.60 17.99
CA PRO A 112 9.79 10.94 18.80
C PRO A 112 9.86 12.34 19.44
N GLU A 113 11.03 12.74 19.92
CA GLU A 113 11.24 14.02 20.57
C GLU A 113 11.09 15.22 19.62
N GLU A 114 11.43 15.02 18.34
CA GLU A 114 11.32 16.09 17.31
C GLU A 114 9.88 16.41 16.94
N VAL A 115 8.97 15.43 17.08
CA VAL A 115 7.56 15.58 16.65
C VAL A 115 6.60 15.92 17.79
N ILE A 116 6.96 15.65 19.05
CA ILE A 116 6.14 16.01 20.22
C ILE A 116 5.88 17.53 20.23
N LYS A 117 4.65 17.95 20.51
CA LYS A 117 4.11 19.32 20.48
C LYS A 117 4.03 19.93 19.06
N LYS A 118 4.48 19.26 18.01
CA LYS A 118 4.25 19.66 16.62
C LYS A 118 2.86 19.23 16.15
N THR A 119 2.37 19.85 15.08
CA THR A 119 1.11 19.44 14.45
C THR A 119 1.32 18.24 13.55
N THR A 120 0.30 17.42 13.38
CA THR A 120 0.32 16.25 12.49
C THR A 120 0.59 16.60 11.04
N ASP A 121 0.41 17.87 10.63
CA ASP A 121 0.72 18.35 9.27
C ASP A 121 2.20 18.21 8.89
N LEU A 122 3.07 18.01 9.88
CA LEU A 122 4.48 17.69 9.65
C LEU A 122 4.66 16.33 8.96
N LEU A 123 3.81 15.35 9.32
CA LEU A 123 3.97 13.95 8.93
C LEU A 123 3.17 13.59 7.67
N TYR A 124 2.04 14.23 7.45
CA TYR A 124 1.23 13.95 6.27
C TYR A 124 0.57 15.20 5.70
N LEU A 125 0.54 15.25 4.37
CA LEU A 125 -0.08 16.32 3.61
C LEU A 125 -1.52 15.95 3.32
N ASP A 126 -2.43 16.57 4.01
CA ASP A 126 -3.85 16.46 3.69
C ASP A 126 -4.28 17.64 2.80
N ARG A 127 -3.54 17.89 1.71
CA ARG A 127 -3.79 19.03 0.79
C ARG A 127 -4.99 18.86 -0.12
N ARG A 128 -5.60 17.69 -0.17
CA ARG A 128 -6.86 17.45 -0.92
C ARG A 128 -8.08 17.44 -0.02
N VAL A 129 -7.90 17.82 1.20
CA VAL A 129 -9.01 17.88 2.12
C VAL A 129 -9.79 19.12 1.81
N ASP A 130 -10.95 18.91 1.24
CA ASP A 130 -12.08 19.80 1.37
C ASP A 130 -12.05 20.41 2.78
N LYS A 131 -12.20 21.71 2.91
CA LYS A 131 -12.17 22.42 4.21
C LYS A 131 -13.10 21.79 5.26
N ASN A 132 -14.02 20.93 4.82
CA ASN A 132 -15.00 20.23 5.66
C ASN A 132 -14.52 18.86 6.19
N ARG A 133 -13.47 18.27 5.62
CA ARG A 133 -13.04 16.89 6.01
C ARG A 133 -12.59 16.73 7.47
N PRO A 134 -11.92 17.71 8.10
CA PRO A 134 -11.68 17.64 9.54
C PRO A 134 -12.95 17.53 10.37
N ASN A 135 -14.04 18.16 9.92
CA ASN A 135 -15.34 18.05 10.56
C ASN A 135 -15.98 16.69 10.31
N GLU A 136 -15.88 16.14 9.10
CA GLU A 136 -16.34 14.79 8.76
C GLU A 136 -15.62 13.71 9.59
N ILE A 137 -14.29 13.82 9.75
CA ILE A 137 -13.52 12.93 10.61
C ILE A 137 -14.00 13.05 12.06
N ARG A 138 -14.15 14.28 12.56
CA ARG A 138 -14.64 14.56 13.91
C ARG A 138 -16.05 14.02 14.13
N ASP A 139 -16.93 14.21 13.17
CA ASP A 139 -18.31 13.73 13.23
C ASP A 139 -18.37 12.22 13.17
N SER A 140 -17.54 11.56 12.35
CA SER A 140 -17.42 10.10 12.31
C SER A 140 -16.88 9.55 13.62
N VAL A 141 -15.81 10.15 14.15
CA VAL A 141 -15.23 9.77 15.44
C VAL A 141 -16.24 9.96 16.58
N ASN A 142 -17.04 11.03 16.57
CA ASN A 142 -18.05 11.28 17.58
C ASN A 142 -19.26 10.33 17.50
N LYS A 143 -19.68 9.94 16.28
CA LYS A 143 -20.85 9.07 16.05
C LYS A 143 -20.52 7.59 16.18
N ILE A 144 -19.39 7.15 15.59
CA ILE A 144 -19.05 5.73 15.43
C ILE A 144 -17.90 5.34 16.37
N GLY A 145 -17.14 6.32 16.90
CA GLY A 145 -16.00 6.11 17.79
C GLY A 145 -14.66 6.02 17.05
N PHE A 146 -14.64 5.89 15.71
CA PHE A 146 -13.43 5.86 14.91
C PHE A 146 -13.65 6.37 13.49
N HIS A 147 -12.55 6.68 12.80
CA HIS A 147 -12.51 7.00 11.38
C HIS A 147 -11.30 6.31 10.73
N ILE A 148 -11.47 5.76 9.51
CA ILE A 148 -10.38 5.20 8.71
C ILE A 148 -10.34 5.93 7.37
N GLY A 149 -9.15 6.36 6.97
CA GLY A 149 -8.95 7.04 5.70
C GLY A 149 -7.54 6.82 5.15
N GLN A 150 -7.36 7.17 3.87
CA GLN A 150 -6.03 7.18 3.24
C GLN A 150 -5.51 8.60 3.12
N ALA A 151 -4.20 8.76 3.28
CA ALA A 151 -3.51 10.03 3.15
C ALA A 151 -2.14 9.84 2.48
N THR A 152 -1.47 10.94 2.18
CA THR A 152 -0.09 10.92 1.67
C THR A 152 0.85 11.35 2.78
N GLY A 153 1.70 10.44 3.24
CA GLY A 153 2.80 10.73 4.17
C GLY A 153 3.92 11.49 3.48
N ARG A 154 4.66 12.25 4.26
CA ARG A 154 5.83 12.98 3.80
C ARG A 154 6.98 12.79 4.77
N LYS A 155 8.07 12.20 4.29
CA LYS A 155 9.31 12.07 5.03
C LYS A 155 10.02 13.43 5.16
N ARG A 156 10.95 13.52 6.10
CA ARG A 156 11.82 14.70 6.28
C ARG A 156 12.59 15.07 5.02
N THR A 157 12.93 14.09 4.17
CA THR A 157 13.57 14.27 2.87
C THR A 157 12.70 14.92 1.81
N GLY A 158 11.38 15.02 2.05
CA GLY A 158 10.38 15.45 1.06
C GLY A 158 9.75 14.31 0.27
N GLU A 159 10.27 13.09 0.36
CA GLU A 159 9.69 11.89 -0.26
C GLU A 159 8.28 11.64 0.28
N THR A 160 7.36 11.28 -0.61
CA THR A 160 5.97 10.99 -0.26
C THR A 160 5.63 9.52 -0.43
N PHE A 161 4.75 8.99 0.43
CA PHE A 161 4.32 7.60 0.40
C PHE A 161 2.86 7.46 0.88
N PRO A 162 2.14 6.42 0.45
CA PRO A 162 0.74 6.24 0.82
C PRO A 162 0.60 5.73 2.25
N LEU A 163 -0.37 6.30 2.96
CA LEU A 163 -0.70 5.94 4.34
C LEU A 163 -2.16 5.54 4.47
N GLU A 164 -2.42 4.61 5.37
CA GLU A 164 -3.73 4.39 5.98
C GLU A 164 -3.72 4.99 7.39
N ILE A 165 -4.70 5.82 7.71
CA ILE A 165 -4.81 6.51 9.00
C ILE A 165 -6.10 6.08 9.66
N MET A 166 -6.01 5.53 10.87
CA MET A 166 -7.15 5.28 11.75
C MET A 166 -7.13 6.25 12.92
N THR A 167 -8.23 6.94 13.14
CA THR A 167 -8.41 7.89 14.24
C THR A 167 -9.50 7.37 15.17
N VAL A 168 -9.20 7.29 16.47
CA VAL A 168 -10.10 6.77 17.51
C VAL A 168 -10.22 7.79 18.64
N ALA A 169 -11.45 8.04 19.13
CA ALA A 169 -11.67 8.92 20.26
C ALA A 169 -11.04 8.36 21.54
N LEU A 170 -10.34 9.20 22.29
CA LEU A 170 -9.80 8.83 23.60
C LEU A 170 -10.88 9.06 24.66
N LYS A 171 -11.36 7.98 25.28
CA LYS A 171 -12.40 8.09 26.33
C LYS A 171 -11.94 8.94 27.52
N GLY A 172 -12.71 9.97 27.85
CA GLY A 172 -12.43 10.85 29.00
C GLY A 172 -11.46 12.01 28.72
N SER A 173 -11.11 12.24 27.45
CA SER A 173 -10.33 13.41 27.03
C SER A 173 -10.82 13.94 25.68
N GLU A 174 -10.46 15.18 25.33
CA GLU A 174 -10.74 15.77 24.01
C GLU A 174 -9.75 15.30 22.93
N GLY A 175 -8.80 14.45 23.29
CA GLY A 175 -7.79 13.93 22.38
C GLY A 175 -8.26 12.72 21.58
N VAL A 176 -7.46 12.36 20.57
CA VAL A 176 -7.65 11.18 19.74
C VAL A 176 -6.38 10.33 19.70
N VAL A 177 -6.54 9.03 19.53
CA VAL A 177 -5.45 8.14 19.16
C VAL A 177 -5.45 8.04 17.64
N VAL A 178 -4.30 8.28 17.03
CA VAL A 178 -4.09 8.14 15.58
C VAL A 178 -3.12 7.00 15.37
N VAL A 179 -3.54 6.03 14.57
CA VAL A 179 -2.71 4.91 14.11
C VAL A 179 -2.43 5.12 12.63
N ILE A 180 -1.17 5.12 12.25
CA ILE A 180 -0.72 5.29 10.86
C ILE A 180 0.00 4.04 10.43
N ARG A 181 -0.40 3.50 9.29
CA ARG A 181 0.22 2.36 8.62
C ARG A 181 0.74 2.80 7.25
N ASP A 182 1.99 2.46 6.95
CA ASP A 182 2.53 2.53 5.59
C ASP A 182 1.91 1.40 4.77
N ILE A 183 1.25 1.76 3.66
CA ILE A 183 0.60 0.80 2.76
C ILE A 183 1.33 0.68 1.42
N THR A 184 2.59 1.12 1.35
CA THR A 184 3.40 1.09 0.12
C THR A 184 3.57 -0.33 -0.42
N GLU A 185 4.02 -1.26 0.43
CA GLU A 185 4.19 -2.66 0.02
C GLU A 185 2.87 -3.32 -0.36
N ARG A 186 1.82 -3.07 0.42
CA ARG A 186 0.49 -3.59 0.12
C ARG A 186 0.00 -3.11 -1.25
N ARG A 187 0.12 -1.82 -1.56
CA ARG A 187 -0.27 -1.28 -2.87
C ARG A 187 0.57 -1.86 -4.01
N ARG A 188 1.89 -1.97 -3.82
CA ARG A 188 2.77 -2.61 -4.81
C ARG A 188 2.33 -4.05 -5.09
N THR A 189 2.09 -4.83 -4.04
CA THR A 189 1.63 -6.21 -4.19
C THR A 189 0.25 -6.29 -4.88
N GLU A 190 -0.68 -5.41 -4.52
CA GLU A 190 -2.00 -5.31 -5.18
C GLU A 190 -1.87 -4.94 -6.67
N GLU A 191 -0.99 -3.98 -7.02
CA GLU A 191 -0.68 -3.59 -8.40
C GLU A 191 0.02 -4.72 -9.16
N GLU A 192 0.97 -5.42 -8.55
CA GLU A 192 1.64 -6.59 -9.13
C GLU A 192 0.64 -7.72 -9.41
N ILE A 193 -0.25 -8.03 -8.45
CA ILE A 193 -1.30 -9.03 -8.64
C ILE A 193 -2.24 -8.62 -9.78
N GLN A 194 -2.64 -7.37 -9.86
CA GLN A 194 -3.47 -6.86 -10.96
C GLN A 194 -2.72 -6.97 -12.29
N ASN A 195 -1.46 -6.55 -12.33
CA ASN A 195 -0.64 -6.67 -13.53
C ASN A 195 -0.50 -8.13 -13.98
N MET A 196 -0.21 -9.06 -13.07
CA MET A 196 -0.14 -10.50 -13.39
C MET A 196 -1.49 -11.06 -13.87
N ALA A 197 -2.61 -10.54 -13.34
CA ALA A 197 -3.94 -11.00 -13.73
C ALA A 197 -4.35 -10.55 -15.14
N TYR A 198 -3.83 -9.44 -15.64
CA TYR A 198 -4.30 -8.81 -16.90
C TYR A 198 -3.20 -8.64 -17.96
N HIS A 199 -1.93 -8.80 -17.59
CA HIS A 199 -0.82 -8.65 -18.52
C HIS A 199 0.03 -9.93 -18.60
N ASP A 200 0.67 -10.14 -19.73
CA ASP A 200 1.66 -11.20 -19.92
C ASP A 200 2.95 -10.84 -19.18
N SER A 201 3.41 -11.72 -18.30
CA SER A 201 4.54 -11.45 -17.41
C SER A 201 5.88 -11.28 -18.14
N LEU A 202 6.02 -11.81 -19.35
CA LEU A 202 7.24 -11.69 -20.15
C LEU A 202 7.30 -10.36 -20.91
N THR A 203 6.21 -10.02 -21.61
CA THR A 203 6.18 -8.92 -22.57
C THR A 203 5.53 -7.64 -22.06
N GLY A 204 4.80 -7.72 -20.93
CA GLY A 204 4.08 -6.59 -20.33
C GLY A 204 2.82 -6.13 -21.08
N ILE A 205 2.54 -6.67 -22.26
CA ILE A 205 1.30 -6.36 -23.00
C ILE A 205 0.10 -7.12 -22.42
N PRO A 206 -1.14 -6.78 -22.77
CA PRO A 206 -2.34 -7.53 -22.39
C PRO A 206 -2.20 -9.04 -22.56
N ASN A 207 -2.69 -9.78 -21.56
CA ASN A 207 -2.83 -11.22 -21.66
C ASN A 207 -4.23 -11.59 -22.25
N ARG A 208 -4.51 -12.88 -22.35
CA ARG A 208 -5.79 -13.40 -22.87
C ARG A 208 -7.00 -12.85 -22.11
N LYS A 209 -6.90 -12.66 -20.78
CA LYS A 209 -8.03 -12.16 -19.98
C LYS A 209 -8.34 -10.70 -20.31
N LEU A 210 -7.34 -9.83 -20.32
CA LEU A 210 -7.54 -8.42 -20.67
C LEU A 210 -7.97 -8.25 -22.12
N PHE A 211 -7.48 -9.12 -23.03
CA PHE A 211 -7.96 -9.19 -24.40
C PHE A 211 -9.46 -9.48 -24.47
N SER A 212 -9.94 -10.53 -23.78
CA SER A 212 -11.36 -10.89 -23.74
C SER A 212 -12.23 -9.75 -23.23
N ASP A 213 -11.82 -9.09 -22.14
CA ASP A 213 -12.54 -7.95 -21.58
C ASP A 213 -12.63 -6.79 -22.60
N ARG A 214 -11.54 -6.46 -23.26
CA ARG A 214 -11.50 -5.39 -24.28
C ARG A 214 -12.28 -5.74 -25.53
N LEU A 215 -12.20 -6.99 -25.98
CA LEU A 215 -12.96 -7.44 -27.14
C LEU A 215 -14.46 -7.36 -26.89
N ASN A 216 -14.95 -7.81 -25.75
CA ASN A 216 -16.36 -7.72 -25.40
C ASN A 216 -16.86 -6.26 -25.39
N ILE A 217 -16.06 -5.33 -24.90
CA ILE A 217 -16.37 -3.89 -24.95
C ILE A 217 -16.41 -3.41 -26.40
N ALA A 218 -15.41 -3.78 -27.22
CA ALA A 218 -15.34 -3.37 -28.62
C ALA A 218 -16.54 -3.92 -29.45
N LEU A 219 -16.92 -5.17 -29.23
CA LEU A 219 -18.08 -5.78 -29.91
C LEU A 219 -19.38 -5.08 -29.52
N ALA A 220 -19.60 -4.80 -28.21
CA ALA A 220 -20.80 -4.09 -27.76
C ALA A 220 -20.86 -2.64 -28.27
N GLN A 221 -19.73 -1.99 -28.46
CA GLN A 221 -19.66 -0.65 -29.06
C GLN A 221 -19.91 -0.70 -30.56
N ALA A 222 -19.33 -1.67 -31.26
CA ALA A 222 -19.51 -1.87 -32.69
C ALA A 222 -20.96 -2.18 -33.06
N GLU A 223 -21.63 -2.98 -32.25
CA GLU A 223 -23.07 -3.28 -32.42
C GLU A 223 -23.91 -1.99 -32.34
N ARG A 224 -23.68 -1.16 -31.32
CA ARG A 224 -24.42 0.10 -31.13
C ARG A 224 -24.15 1.11 -32.23
N ASN A 225 -22.90 1.19 -32.70
CA ASN A 225 -22.45 2.19 -33.66
C ASN A 225 -22.48 1.71 -35.11
N GLN A 226 -22.91 0.46 -35.34
CA GLN A 226 -22.92 -0.21 -36.65
C GLN A 226 -21.55 -0.21 -37.34
N LYS A 227 -20.49 -0.39 -36.51
CA LYS A 227 -19.11 -0.47 -36.96
C LYS A 227 -18.63 -1.92 -37.02
N LYS A 228 -17.44 -2.12 -37.55
CA LYS A 228 -16.81 -3.44 -37.65
C LYS A 228 -15.64 -3.51 -36.65
N VAL A 229 -15.29 -4.73 -36.23
CA VAL A 229 -14.13 -5.04 -35.46
C VAL A 229 -13.30 -6.08 -36.19
N GLY A 230 -12.02 -5.83 -36.40
CA GLY A 230 -11.07 -6.81 -36.91
C GLY A 230 -10.36 -7.54 -35.77
N ILE A 231 -10.29 -8.87 -35.87
CA ILE A 231 -9.45 -9.70 -35.00
C ILE A 231 -8.38 -10.31 -35.87
N ALA A 232 -7.11 -10.05 -35.49
CA ALA A 232 -5.97 -10.63 -36.20
C ALA A 232 -5.19 -11.55 -35.26
N MET A 233 -5.08 -12.83 -35.63
CA MET A 233 -4.22 -13.81 -34.96
C MET A 233 -2.87 -13.82 -35.65
N LEU A 234 -1.78 -13.71 -34.90
CA LEU A 234 -0.41 -13.66 -35.39
C LEU A 234 0.41 -14.77 -34.73
N ASP A 235 1.26 -15.38 -35.52
CA ASP A 235 2.22 -16.37 -35.04
C ASP A 235 3.58 -16.15 -35.74
N LEU A 236 4.65 -16.33 -35.00
CA LEU A 236 6.02 -16.16 -35.50
C LEU A 236 6.46 -17.35 -36.34
N ASP A 237 6.84 -17.08 -37.56
CA ASP A 237 7.31 -18.13 -38.47
C ASP A 237 8.67 -18.68 -37.97
N ASN A 238 8.73 -20.00 -37.71
CA ASN A 238 9.94 -20.72 -37.29
C ASN A 238 10.59 -20.17 -35.99
N PHE A 239 9.81 -19.61 -35.08
CA PHE A 239 10.35 -19.10 -33.80
C PHE A 239 11.05 -20.20 -32.95
N LYS A 240 10.62 -21.45 -33.11
CA LYS A 240 11.29 -22.58 -32.48
C LYS A 240 12.78 -22.66 -32.87
N ASP A 241 13.13 -22.37 -34.11
CA ASP A 241 14.53 -22.41 -34.58
C ASP A 241 15.38 -21.35 -33.86
N VAL A 242 14.80 -20.20 -33.48
CA VAL A 242 15.47 -19.17 -32.67
C VAL A 242 15.80 -19.72 -31.29
N ASN A 243 14.83 -20.37 -30.64
CA ASN A 243 15.02 -20.98 -29.34
C ASN A 243 16.05 -22.13 -29.37
N ASP A 244 15.94 -23.00 -30.38
CA ASP A 244 16.82 -24.16 -30.53
C ASP A 244 18.28 -23.74 -30.85
N THR A 245 18.48 -22.61 -31.55
CA THR A 245 19.82 -22.12 -31.96
C THR A 245 20.45 -21.21 -30.94
N LEU A 246 19.69 -20.29 -30.33
CA LEU A 246 20.20 -19.21 -29.50
C LEU A 246 19.78 -19.32 -28.02
N GLY A 247 18.96 -20.33 -27.70
CA GLY A 247 18.46 -20.58 -26.36
C GLY A 247 17.22 -19.75 -26.00
N HIS A 248 16.47 -20.24 -25.00
CA HIS A 248 15.19 -19.64 -24.56
C HIS A 248 15.35 -18.18 -24.08
N ALA A 249 16.47 -17.82 -23.46
CA ALA A 249 16.71 -16.46 -23.00
C ALA A 249 16.72 -15.45 -24.17
N MET A 250 17.29 -15.83 -25.30
CA MET A 250 17.27 -15.01 -26.52
C MET A 250 15.87 -14.95 -27.12
N GLY A 251 15.13 -16.07 -27.12
CA GLY A 251 13.73 -16.12 -27.52
C GLY A 251 12.84 -15.19 -26.69
N ASP A 252 13.05 -15.13 -25.38
CA ASP A 252 12.33 -14.22 -24.48
C ASP A 252 12.62 -12.75 -24.80
N LEU A 253 13.87 -12.39 -25.06
CA LEU A 253 14.24 -11.05 -25.49
C LEU A 253 13.61 -10.69 -26.84
N PHE A 254 13.58 -11.66 -27.77
CA PHE A 254 12.94 -11.48 -29.06
C PHE A 254 11.43 -11.24 -28.92
N LEU A 255 10.72 -12.01 -28.07
CA LEU A 255 9.30 -11.83 -27.81
C LEU A 255 8.98 -10.44 -27.21
N LYS A 256 9.84 -9.91 -26.34
CA LYS A 256 9.73 -8.54 -25.83
C LYS A 256 9.88 -7.51 -26.95
N ALA A 257 10.93 -7.63 -27.76
CA ALA A 257 11.16 -6.72 -28.88
C ALA A 257 10.03 -6.78 -29.92
N MET A 258 9.44 -7.96 -30.12
CA MET A 258 8.27 -8.14 -30.95
C MET A 258 7.05 -7.40 -30.39
N ALA A 259 6.75 -7.58 -29.11
CA ALA A 259 5.63 -6.91 -28.47
C ALA A 259 5.75 -5.38 -28.55
N GLU A 260 6.95 -4.84 -28.33
CA GLU A 260 7.24 -3.41 -28.49
C GLU A 260 7.03 -2.95 -29.94
N ARG A 261 7.55 -3.71 -30.92
CA ARG A 261 7.40 -3.37 -32.34
C ARG A 261 5.95 -3.42 -32.78
N LEU A 262 5.16 -4.42 -32.35
CA LEU A 262 3.72 -4.49 -32.61
C LEU A 262 2.98 -3.30 -32.01
N SER A 263 3.24 -3.01 -30.75
CA SER A 263 2.57 -1.89 -30.06
C SER A 263 2.84 -0.54 -30.73
N ALA A 264 4.06 -0.35 -31.27
CA ALA A 264 4.45 0.88 -31.98
C ALA A 264 3.75 1.06 -33.35
N GLU A 265 3.25 -0.02 -33.95
CA GLU A 265 2.55 0.04 -35.24
C GLU A 265 1.04 0.23 -35.11
N LEU A 266 0.51 0.15 -33.91
CA LEU A 266 -0.91 0.25 -33.59
C LEU A 266 -1.29 1.65 -33.08
N ARG A 267 -2.53 2.07 -33.30
CA ARG A 267 -3.09 3.31 -32.77
C ARG A 267 -3.58 3.10 -31.32
N GLU A 268 -3.81 4.18 -30.59
CA GLU A 268 -4.24 4.15 -29.16
C GLU A 268 -5.48 3.30 -28.89
N GLY A 269 -6.42 3.24 -29.85
CA GLY A 269 -7.65 2.44 -29.73
C GLY A 269 -7.45 0.93 -29.98
N ASP A 270 -6.36 0.53 -30.64
CA ASP A 270 -6.09 -0.86 -30.94
C ASP A 270 -5.53 -1.59 -29.72
N THR A 271 -5.67 -2.90 -29.69
CA THR A 271 -5.11 -3.73 -28.63
C THR A 271 -4.25 -4.83 -29.22
N VAL A 272 -3.03 -5.01 -28.69
CA VAL A 272 -2.23 -6.22 -28.88
C VAL A 272 -2.18 -7.00 -27.58
N ALA A 273 -2.33 -8.32 -27.68
CA ALA A 273 -2.24 -9.25 -26.55
C ALA A 273 -1.38 -10.45 -26.92
N ARG A 274 -0.76 -11.06 -25.89
CA ARG A 274 -0.06 -12.35 -26.05
C ARG A 274 -0.86 -13.44 -25.35
N PHE A 275 -1.16 -14.52 -26.08
CA PHE A 275 -1.93 -15.66 -25.54
C PHE A 275 -1.04 -16.74 -24.93
N GLY A 276 0.22 -16.78 -25.34
CA GLY A 276 1.24 -17.71 -24.86
C GLY A 276 2.22 -18.09 -25.97
N GLY A 277 3.39 -18.61 -25.63
CA GLY A 277 4.39 -18.97 -26.63
C GLY A 277 4.71 -17.81 -27.57
N ASP A 278 4.50 -18.04 -28.86
CA ASP A 278 4.70 -17.10 -29.98
C ASP A 278 3.37 -16.57 -30.58
N GLU A 279 2.24 -16.79 -29.88
CA GLU A 279 0.92 -16.38 -30.33
C GLU A 279 0.55 -14.98 -29.82
N PHE A 280 0.29 -14.07 -30.76
CA PHE A 280 -0.18 -12.70 -30.49
C PHE A 280 -1.53 -12.48 -31.17
N VAL A 281 -2.37 -11.66 -30.57
CA VAL A 281 -3.70 -11.34 -31.09
C VAL A 281 -3.95 -9.85 -31.03
N LEU A 282 -4.54 -9.30 -32.08
CA LEU A 282 -4.93 -7.89 -32.17
C LEU A 282 -6.44 -7.72 -32.15
N ILE A 283 -6.88 -6.62 -31.52
CA ILE A 283 -8.23 -6.07 -31.70
C ILE A 283 -8.08 -4.75 -32.43
N LEU A 284 -8.77 -4.62 -33.57
CA LEU A 284 -8.83 -3.40 -34.40
C LEU A 284 -10.28 -2.92 -34.36
N PRO A 285 -10.68 -2.09 -33.40
CA PRO A 285 -12.05 -1.62 -33.24
C PRO A 285 -12.38 -0.50 -34.22
N ASP A 286 -13.66 -0.15 -34.32
CA ASP A 286 -14.18 1.02 -35.04
C ASP A 286 -13.70 1.11 -36.50
N LEU A 287 -13.67 -0.03 -37.17
CA LEU A 287 -13.32 -0.06 -38.59
C LEU A 287 -14.47 0.47 -39.44
N GLU A 288 -14.17 1.40 -40.35
CA GLU A 288 -15.11 1.85 -41.36
C GLU A 288 -15.17 0.85 -42.52
N VAL A 289 -14.02 0.44 -43.00
CA VAL A 289 -13.87 -0.52 -44.10
C VAL A 289 -12.90 -1.63 -43.66
N LEU A 290 -12.97 -2.79 -44.32
CA LEU A 290 -12.12 -3.94 -43.97
C LEU A 290 -10.67 -3.70 -44.38
N GLU A 291 -10.49 -2.87 -45.38
CA GLU A 291 -9.18 -2.46 -45.91
C GLU A 291 -8.27 -1.82 -44.84
N ASP A 292 -8.86 -1.15 -43.87
CA ASP A 292 -8.08 -0.55 -42.73
C ASP A 292 -7.33 -1.63 -41.95
N ALA A 293 -7.98 -2.75 -41.63
CA ALA A 293 -7.34 -3.88 -40.94
C ALA A 293 -6.31 -4.58 -41.83
N ILE A 294 -6.57 -4.67 -43.12
CA ILE A 294 -5.65 -5.25 -44.09
C ILE A 294 -4.36 -4.40 -44.16
N GLN A 295 -4.50 -3.07 -44.18
CA GLN A 295 -3.32 -2.17 -44.15
C GLN A 295 -2.50 -2.34 -42.88
N VAL A 296 -3.14 -2.48 -41.74
CA VAL A 296 -2.43 -2.76 -40.46
C VAL A 296 -1.67 -4.08 -40.57
N ALA A 297 -2.31 -5.16 -41.04
CA ALA A 297 -1.64 -6.44 -41.19
C ALA A 297 -0.47 -6.39 -42.16
N GLN A 298 -0.64 -5.74 -43.32
CA GLN A 298 0.44 -5.57 -44.31
C GLN A 298 1.61 -4.76 -43.71
N LYS A 299 1.31 -3.67 -43.02
CA LYS A 299 2.31 -2.85 -42.35
C LYS A 299 3.12 -3.67 -41.32
N ILE A 300 2.45 -4.50 -40.52
CA ILE A 300 3.11 -5.40 -39.57
C ILE A 300 4.04 -6.37 -40.31
N ILE A 301 3.57 -7.04 -41.35
CA ILE A 301 4.39 -7.98 -42.14
C ILE A 301 5.63 -7.29 -42.69
N ASP A 302 5.50 -6.10 -43.28
CA ASP A 302 6.62 -5.36 -43.85
C ASP A 302 7.60 -4.89 -42.78
N ARG A 303 7.13 -4.58 -41.59
CA ARG A 303 7.99 -4.25 -40.45
C ARG A 303 8.76 -5.46 -39.93
N PHE A 304 8.15 -6.63 -39.93
CA PHE A 304 8.78 -7.87 -39.45
C PHE A 304 9.81 -8.44 -40.43
N ARG A 305 9.77 -8.05 -41.69
CA ARG A 305 10.86 -8.33 -42.63
C ARG A 305 12.17 -7.58 -42.32
N LYS A 306 12.10 -6.49 -41.51
CA LYS A 306 13.26 -5.77 -41.04
C LYS A 306 13.91 -6.49 -39.86
N PRO A 307 15.24 -6.57 -39.79
CA PRO A 307 15.90 -7.24 -38.69
C PRO A 307 15.52 -6.67 -37.31
N PHE A 308 15.46 -7.55 -36.35
CA PHE A 308 15.46 -7.20 -34.93
C PHE A 308 16.89 -7.18 -34.46
N LEU A 309 17.29 -6.08 -33.84
CA LEU A 309 18.60 -5.98 -33.19
C LEU A 309 18.38 -6.29 -31.69
N ILE A 310 18.91 -7.44 -31.25
CA ILE A 310 18.81 -7.89 -29.87
C ILE A 310 20.20 -8.17 -29.38
N ASP A 311 20.69 -7.38 -28.45
CA ASP A 311 22.08 -7.33 -28.04
C ASP A 311 23.00 -7.16 -29.27
N THR A 312 23.80 -8.19 -29.59
CA THR A 312 24.74 -8.21 -30.74
C THR A 312 24.20 -8.98 -31.94
N HIS A 313 22.98 -9.54 -31.86
CA HIS A 313 22.41 -10.40 -32.89
C HIS A 313 21.39 -9.66 -33.75
N GLN A 314 21.47 -9.86 -35.07
CA GLN A 314 20.45 -9.43 -36.01
C GLN A 314 19.60 -10.64 -36.38
N LEU A 315 18.33 -10.63 -35.96
CA LEU A 315 17.38 -11.72 -36.22
C LEU A 315 16.32 -11.26 -37.20
N VAL A 316 16.06 -12.05 -38.23
CA VAL A 316 14.94 -11.84 -39.14
C VAL A 316 13.95 -12.97 -38.93
N VAL A 317 12.83 -12.63 -38.35
CA VAL A 317 11.71 -13.56 -38.12
C VAL A 317 10.46 -12.94 -38.72
N THR A 318 9.80 -13.67 -39.62
CA THR A 318 8.54 -13.21 -40.22
C THR A 318 7.34 -13.65 -39.39
N THR A 319 6.16 -13.16 -39.74
CA THR A 319 4.91 -13.53 -39.06
C THR A 319 3.85 -13.89 -40.08
N SER A 320 3.03 -14.88 -39.74
CA SER A 320 1.81 -15.25 -40.46
C SER A 320 0.61 -14.72 -39.71
N ILE A 321 -0.32 -14.07 -40.40
CA ILE A 321 -1.47 -13.37 -39.82
C ILE A 321 -2.78 -13.93 -40.39
N GLY A 322 -3.72 -14.26 -39.53
CA GLY A 322 -5.09 -14.58 -39.93
C GLY A 322 -6.06 -13.51 -39.40
N ILE A 323 -6.98 -13.06 -40.24
CA ILE A 323 -7.91 -11.97 -39.89
C ILE A 323 -9.35 -12.44 -40.04
N ALA A 324 -10.14 -12.17 -39.01
CA ALA A 324 -11.59 -12.34 -38.99
C ALA A 324 -12.29 -11.03 -38.60
N PHE A 325 -13.52 -10.82 -39.09
CA PHE A 325 -14.25 -9.58 -38.91
C PHE A 325 -15.63 -9.80 -38.26
N TYR A 326 -15.88 -9.00 -37.22
CA TYR A 326 -17.24 -8.83 -36.71
C TYR A 326 -18.01 -7.85 -37.60
N PRO A 327 -19.29 -8.10 -37.94
CA PRO A 327 -20.08 -9.31 -37.61
C PRO A 327 -19.97 -10.41 -38.66
N ASN A 328 -19.19 -10.22 -39.73
CA ASN A 328 -19.21 -11.08 -40.93
C ASN A 328 -18.72 -12.50 -40.67
N ASP A 329 -17.65 -12.64 -39.91
CA ASP A 329 -16.96 -13.91 -39.67
C ASP A 329 -17.23 -14.47 -38.27
N GLY A 330 -18.02 -13.76 -37.45
CA GLY A 330 -18.44 -14.19 -36.13
C GLY A 330 -19.09 -13.05 -35.34
N ILE A 331 -19.95 -13.41 -34.40
CA ILE A 331 -20.64 -12.46 -33.53
C ILE A 331 -20.16 -12.48 -32.08
N ASP A 332 -19.30 -13.43 -31.75
CA ASP A 332 -18.74 -13.62 -30.42
C ASP A 332 -17.24 -13.89 -30.50
N GLU A 333 -16.57 -13.76 -29.34
CA GLU A 333 -15.13 -13.98 -29.19
C GLU A 333 -14.67 -15.34 -29.72
N GLY A 334 -15.40 -16.42 -29.34
CA GLY A 334 -14.98 -17.79 -29.66
C GLY A 334 -14.97 -18.06 -31.14
N LEU A 335 -15.98 -17.59 -31.86
CA LEU A 335 -16.10 -17.78 -33.31
C LEU A 335 -15.08 -16.91 -34.07
N LEU A 336 -14.90 -15.65 -33.65
CA LEU A 336 -13.93 -14.74 -34.25
C LEU A 336 -12.50 -15.24 -34.11
N LEU A 337 -12.10 -15.65 -32.91
CA LEU A 337 -10.77 -16.21 -32.68
C LEU A 337 -10.53 -17.50 -33.46
N LYS A 338 -11.51 -18.42 -33.48
CA LYS A 338 -11.43 -19.65 -34.26
C LYS A 338 -11.24 -19.37 -35.76
N ASN A 339 -11.96 -18.41 -36.28
CA ASN A 339 -11.89 -18.09 -37.71
C ASN A 339 -10.60 -17.33 -38.06
N ALA A 340 -10.10 -16.48 -37.18
CA ALA A 340 -8.79 -15.86 -37.34
C ALA A 340 -7.64 -16.90 -37.28
N ASP A 341 -7.72 -17.89 -36.37
CA ASP A 341 -6.74 -18.99 -36.26
C ASP A 341 -6.73 -19.86 -37.55
N ILE A 342 -7.87 -20.24 -38.05
CA ILE A 342 -7.99 -20.99 -39.35
C ILE A 342 -7.33 -20.19 -40.47
N ALA A 343 -7.57 -18.89 -40.55
CA ALA A 343 -6.96 -18.02 -41.56
C ALA A 343 -5.45 -17.91 -41.40
N MET A 344 -4.94 -17.78 -40.16
CA MET A 344 -3.53 -17.78 -39.85
C MET A 344 -2.84 -19.09 -40.27
N PHE A 345 -3.45 -20.23 -39.97
CA PHE A 345 -2.98 -21.53 -40.43
C PHE A 345 -2.90 -21.62 -41.96
N GLN A 346 -3.89 -21.09 -42.68
CA GLN A 346 -3.85 -20.99 -44.13
C GLN A 346 -2.71 -20.10 -44.61
N ALA A 347 -2.41 -18.97 -43.93
CA ALA A 347 -1.28 -18.12 -44.25
C ALA A 347 0.05 -18.87 -44.13
N LYS A 348 0.23 -19.66 -43.06
CA LYS A 348 1.39 -20.53 -42.86
C LYS A 348 1.57 -21.55 -44.01
N HIS A 349 0.49 -22.22 -44.40
CA HIS A 349 0.50 -23.20 -45.50
C HIS A 349 0.69 -22.57 -46.90
N ALA A 350 0.25 -21.34 -47.09
CA ALA A 350 0.43 -20.62 -48.34
C ALA A 350 1.82 -20.03 -48.54
N GLY A 351 2.78 -20.33 -47.66
CA GLY A 351 4.19 -19.92 -47.78
C GLY A 351 4.65 -18.88 -46.77
N ARG A 352 3.92 -18.70 -45.68
CA ARG A 352 4.28 -17.81 -44.53
C ARG A 352 4.47 -16.32 -44.94
N ALA A 353 4.91 -15.50 -44.00
CA ALA A 353 5.23 -14.06 -44.20
C ALA A 353 4.10 -13.29 -44.89
N ARG A 354 2.86 -13.57 -44.56
CA ARG A 354 1.65 -13.00 -45.19
C ARG A 354 0.46 -12.96 -44.27
N TYR A 355 -0.56 -12.22 -44.65
CA TYR A 355 -1.87 -12.34 -44.05
C TYR A 355 -2.83 -13.18 -44.90
N GLN A 356 -3.85 -13.72 -44.28
CA GLN A 356 -4.98 -14.38 -44.89
C GLN A 356 -6.27 -13.91 -44.21
N LEU A 357 -7.28 -13.59 -45.02
CA LEU A 357 -8.63 -13.31 -44.51
C LEU A 357 -9.37 -14.62 -44.27
N CYS A 358 -10.25 -14.64 -43.28
CA CYS A 358 -11.22 -15.73 -43.16
C CYS A 358 -12.01 -15.83 -44.42
N LYS A 359 -12.05 -17.02 -45.01
CA LYS A 359 -12.96 -17.33 -46.15
C LYS A 359 -14.21 -17.96 -45.58
N LYS A 360 -15.38 -17.38 -45.87
CA LYS A 360 -16.63 -18.11 -45.63
C LYS A 360 -16.56 -19.43 -46.41
N ALA A 361 -16.73 -20.56 -45.67
CA ALA A 361 -16.90 -21.85 -46.27
C ALA A 361 -18.24 -21.91 -47.04
#